data_dcc14913b439103874eb574547aec58e
#
_entry.id   dcc14913b439103874eb574547aec58e
#
_cell.length_a   1.000
_cell.length_b   1.000
_cell.length_c   1.000
_cell.angle_alpha   90.00
_cell.angle_beta   90.00
_cell.angle_gamma   90.00
#
_symmetry.space_group_name_H-M   'P 1'
#
loop_
_entity.id
_entity.type
_entity.pdbx_description
1 polymer ?
#
loop_
_entity_poly.entity_id
_entity_poly.type
_entity_poly.pdbx_seq_one_letter_code
_entity_poly.pdbx_strand_id
1 'polypeptide(L)'
;MSELSGKHALVTGASRGIGAAIALALAEKGANVAITYERSAERAAEVVGQIEKLGRKAVAIQADSADPAAVKRSVDDAAKALGGLDIVVNNAGIARQGLVADASLEDIDALLDVNVRAPILTAQAAIAHLRDGGRVINIGSNLGDRALVPGVTIYAMTKSALQGLTRGLARELGPRQITVNLVQPGSTNTDMNPASGEFADMQRSLIPLGHFGEAQDIAAAVAFLASPAAKQITGAILNVDGGTLA
;
A
#
# COMPACT_ATOMS: atom_id res chain seq x y z
N MET A 1 4.30 15.00 -21.88
CA MET A 1 3.75 13.65 -21.60
C MET A 1 3.81 13.46 -20.09
N SER A 2 2.78 12.89 -19.49
CA SER A 2 2.78 12.61 -18.04
C SER A 2 3.79 11.51 -17.70
N GLU A 3 4.39 11.59 -16.50
CA GLU A 3 5.55 10.80 -16.08
C GLU A 3 5.33 9.27 -16.13
N LEU A 4 4.08 8.82 -15.96
CA LEU A 4 3.69 7.40 -15.98
C LEU A 4 2.85 7.03 -17.20
N SER A 5 2.91 7.82 -18.27
CA SER A 5 2.18 7.52 -19.49
C SER A 5 2.56 6.14 -20.04
N GLY A 6 1.54 5.30 -20.31
CA GLY A 6 1.72 3.92 -20.79
C GLY A 6 2.15 2.91 -19.74
N LYS A 7 2.26 3.32 -18.45
CA LYS A 7 2.55 2.42 -17.33
C LYS A 7 1.29 1.76 -16.81
N HIS A 8 1.43 0.56 -16.27
CA HIS A 8 0.37 -0.27 -15.72
C HIS A 8 0.63 -0.55 -14.25
N ALA A 9 -0.30 -0.12 -13.39
CA ALA A 9 -0.20 -0.23 -11.95
C ALA A 9 -1.25 -1.18 -11.37
N LEU A 10 -0.87 -1.97 -10.38
CA LEU A 10 -1.78 -2.69 -9.49
C LEU A 10 -1.69 -2.08 -8.10
N VAL A 11 -2.84 -1.71 -7.50
CA VAL A 11 -2.92 -1.23 -6.12
C VAL A 11 -3.87 -2.13 -5.34
N THR A 12 -3.36 -2.83 -4.31
CA THR A 12 -4.19 -3.72 -3.51
C THR A 12 -4.98 -2.96 -2.43
N GLY A 13 -6.23 -3.38 -2.16
CA GLY A 13 -7.08 -2.77 -1.14
C GLY A 13 -7.42 -1.30 -1.43
N ALA A 14 -7.71 -0.94 -2.69
CA ALA A 14 -7.80 0.43 -3.13
C ALA A 14 -9.23 0.94 -3.40
N SER A 15 -10.25 0.36 -2.77
CA SER A 15 -11.62 0.88 -2.85
C SER A 15 -11.87 2.13 -1.99
N ARG A 16 -10.93 2.50 -1.09
CA ARG A 16 -11.05 3.66 -0.18
C ARG A 16 -9.71 4.08 0.40
N GLY A 17 -9.70 5.20 1.13
CA GLY A 17 -8.58 5.67 1.95
C GLY A 17 -7.29 5.84 1.16
N ILE A 18 -6.17 5.44 1.75
CA ILE A 18 -4.83 5.58 1.16
C ILE A 18 -4.74 4.88 -0.20
N GLY A 19 -5.29 3.66 -0.32
CA GLY A 19 -5.23 2.91 -1.57
C GLY A 19 -5.95 3.60 -2.73
N ALA A 20 -7.15 4.16 -2.50
CA ALA A 20 -7.89 4.92 -3.49
C ALA A 20 -7.12 6.18 -3.91
N ALA A 21 -6.56 6.93 -2.95
CA ALA A 21 -5.75 8.11 -3.24
C ALA A 21 -4.51 7.76 -4.07
N ILE A 22 -3.83 6.64 -3.75
CA ILE A 22 -2.69 6.15 -4.53
C ILE A 22 -3.12 5.81 -5.97
N ALA A 23 -4.22 5.07 -6.15
CA ALA A 23 -4.73 4.69 -7.47
C ALA A 23 -5.01 5.93 -8.34
N LEU A 24 -5.65 6.94 -7.75
CA LEU A 24 -5.94 8.21 -8.43
C LEU A 24 -4.67 8.98 -8.77
N ALA A 25 -3.73 9.13 -7.83
CA ALA A 25 -2.47 9.84 -8.07
C ALA A 25 -1.62 9.19 -9.17
N LEU A 26 -1.58 7.84 -9.24
CA LEU A 26 -0.91 7.14 -10.33
C LEU A 26 -1.60 7.37 -11.67
N ALA A 27 -2.95 7.40 -11.70
CA ALA A 27 -3.73 7.68 -12.90
C ALA A 27 -3.56 9.13 -13.38
N GLU A 28 -3.52 10.12 -12.50
CA GLU A 28 -3.22 11.52 -12.78
C GLU A 28 -1.84 11.68 -13.43
N LYS A 29 -0.87 10.88 -13.01
CA LYS A 29 0.47 10.78 -13.60
C LYS A 29 0.49 9.98 -14.91
N GLY A 30 -0.64 9.43 -15.36
CA GLY A 30 -0.80 8.79 -16.67
C GLY A 30 -0.82 7.27 -16.70
N ALA A 31 -0.78 6.60 -15.56
CA ALA A 31 -0.85 5.14 -15.49
C ALA A 31 -2.27 4.61 -15.74
N ASN A 32 -2.37 3.43 -16.34
CA ASN A 32 -3.55 2.59 -16.27
C ASN A 32 -3.51 1.81 -14.94
N VAL A 33 -4.65 1.63 -14.27
CA VAL A 33 -4.65 1.13 -12.90
C VAL A 33 -5.63 -0.03 -12.71
N ALA A 34 -5.15 -1.15 -12.19
CA ALA A 34 -5.98 -2.18 -11.58
C ALA A 34 -6.02 -1.96 -10.07
N ILE A 35 -7.18 -2.09 -9.47
CA ILE A 35 -7.35 -2.06 -8.03
C ILE A 35 -7.92 -3.37 -7.53
N THR A 36 -7.55 -3.80 -6.31
CA THR A 36 -8.28 -4.86 -5.64
C THR A 36 -9.16 -4.32 -4.52
N TYR A 37 -10.24 -5.03 -4.22
CA TYR A 37 -11.15 -4.76 -3.11
C TYR A 37 -11.71 -6.08 -2.54
N GLU A 38 -12.10 -6.10 -1.27
CA GLU A 38 -12.70 -7.29 -0.64
C GLU A 38 -14.23 -7.26 -0.74
N ARG A 39 -14.88 -6.25 -0.18
CA ARG A 39 -16.35 -6.19 0.00
C ARG A 39 -17.02 -4.97 -0.64
N SER A 40 -16.30 -3.86 -0.80
CA SER A 40 -16.88 -2.58 -1.20
C SER A 40 -16.88 -2.41 -2.72
N ALA A 41 -17.70 -3.18 -3.44
CA ALA A 41 -17.78 -3.14 -4.91
C ALA A 41 -18.20 -1.75 -5.43
N GLU A 42 -19.15 -1.09 -4.79
CA GLU A 42 -19.63 0.24 -5.18
C GLU A 42 -18.50 1.28 -5.08
N ARG A 43 -17.79 1.34 -3.95
CA ARG A 43 -16.64 2.24 -3.78
C ARG A 43 -15.51 1.92 -4.76
N ALA A 44 -15.27 0.65 -5.06
CA ALA A 44 -14.29 0.26 -6.06
C ALA A 44 -14.69 0.75 -7.47
N ALA A 45 -15.98 0.66 -7.83
CA ALA A 45 -16.51 1.17 -9.07
C ALA A 45 -16.41 2.70 -9.16
N GLU A 46 -16.62 3.42 -8.05
CA GLU A 46 -16.42 4.88 -7.98
C GLU A 46 -14.96 5.26 -8.28
N VAL A 47 -13.97 4.56 -7.69
CA VAL A 47 -12.55 4.79 -7.97
C VAL A 47 -12.23 4.52 -9.43
N VAL A 48 -12.71 3.41 -9.99
CA VAL A 48 -12.55 3.09 -11.42
C VAL A 48 -13.13 4.21 -12.28
N GLY A 49 -14.37 4.65 -12.00
CA GLY A 49 -15.01 5.73 -12.77
C GLY A 49 -14.25 7.08 -12.69
N GLN A 50 -13.59 7.37 -11.55
CA GLN A 50 -12.76 8.57 -11.44
C GLN A 50 -11.47 8.42 -12.29
N ILE A 51 -10.83 7.26 -12.31
CA ILE A 51 -9.65 7.00 -13.15
C ILE A 51 -10.00 7.06 -14.64
N GLU A 52 -11.16 6.54 -15.03
CA GLU A 52 -11.62 6.58 -16.42
C GLU A 52 -11.90 8.01 -16.88
N LYS A 53 -12.42 8.88 -16.01
CA LYS A 53 -12.59 10.32 -16.30
C LYS A 53 -11.26 11.04 -16.56
N LEU A 54 -10.14 10.53 -16.05
CA LEU A 54 -8.79 10.99 -16.37
C LEU A 54 -8.27 10.45 -17.72
N GLY A 55 -9.10 9.69 -18.45
CA GLY A 55 -8.74 9.07 -19.72
C GLY A 55 -7.77 7.89 -19.56
N ARG A 56 -7.77 7.23 -18.41
CA ARG A 56 -6.95 6.04 -18.16
C ARG A 56 -7.81 4.79 -18.10
N LYS A 57 -7.24 3.66 -18.49
CA LYS A 57 -7.89 2.36 -18.30
C LYS A 57 -7.87 1.98 -16.83
N ALA A 58 -9.01 1.53 -16.31
CA ALA A 58 -9.10 1.05 -14.94
C ALA A 58 -9.88 -0.27 -14.86
N VAL A 59 -9.59 -1.09 -13.84
CA VAL A 59 -10.34 -2.31 -13.52
C VAL A 59 -10.35 -2.54 -12.01
N ALA A 60 -11.50 -2.92 -11.47
CA ALA A 60 -11.65 -3.37 -10.10
C ALA A 60 -11.75 -4.91 -10.06
N ILE A 61 -10.95 -5.54 -9.20
CA ILE A 61 -10.87 -7.00 -9.06
C ILE A 61 -11.19 -7.34 -7.62
N GLN A 62 -12.22 -8.17 -7.42
CA GLN A 62 -12.54 -8.64 -6.07
C GLN A 62 -11.52 -9.70 -5.63
N ALA A 63 -10.90 -9.46 -4.48
CA ALA A 63 -9.96 -10.40 -3.86
C ALA A 63 -9.91 -10.20 -2.36
N ASP A 64 -10.09 -11.27 -1.61
CA ASP A 64 -9.79 -11.32 -0.18
C ASP A 64 -8.27 -11.48 -0.02
N SER A 65 -7.64 -10.53 0.66
CA SER A 65 -6.19 -10.56 0.93
C SER A 65 -5.80 -11.67 1.92
N ALA A 66 -6.74 -12.24 2.67
CA ALA A 66 -6.47 -13.39 3.53
C ALA A 66 -6.48 -14.73 2.75
N ASP A 67 -7.06 -14.78 1.54
CA ASP A 67 -7.06 -15.97 0.69
C ASP A 67 -5.85 -15.98 -0.28
N PRO A 68 -4.86 -16.88 -0.08
CA PRO A 68 -3.69 -16.97 -0.94
C PRO A 68 -4.00 -17.17 -2.43
N ALA A 69 -5.05 -17.93 -2.74
CA ALA A 69 -5.44 -18.19 -4.12
C ALA A 69 -6.10 -16.95 -4.75
N ALA A 70 -6.91 -16.20 -4.00
CA ALA A 70 -7.49 -14.95 -4.47
C ALA A 70 -6.42 -13.88 -4.71
N VAL A 71 -5.43 -13.76 -3.83
CA VAL A 71 -4.30 -12.84 -4.01
C VAL A 71 -3.58 -13.13 -5.33
N LYS A 72 -3.19 -14.38 -5.56
CA LYS A 72 -2.49 -14.77 -6.80
C LYS A 72 -3.35 -14.50 -8.04
N ARG A 73 -4.61 -14.97 -8.04
CA ARG A 73 -5.53 -14.72 -9.16
C ARG A 73 -5.70 -13.25 -9.47
N SER A 74 -5.80 -12.39 -8.44
CA SER A 74 -5.98 -10.95 -8.64
C SER A 74 -4.80 -10.29 -9.36
N VAL A 75 -3.58 -10.75 -9.11
CA VAL A 75 -2.38 -10.26 -9.81
C VAL A 75 -2.39 -10.72 -11.27
N ASP A 76 -2.70 -11.99 -11.53
CA ASP A 76 -2.78 -12.54 -12.88
C ASP A 76 -3.88 -11.84 -13.70
N ASP A 77 -5.04 -11.61 -13.10
CA ASP A 77 -6.17 -10.89 -13.72
C ASP A 77 -5.83 -9.42 -14.02
N ALA A 78 -5.14 -8.73 -13.09
CA ALA A 78 -4.67 -7.36 -13.30
C ALA A 78 -3.67 -7.29 -14.47
N ALA A 79 -2.70 -8.19 -14.48
CA ALA A 79 -1.71 -8.27 -15.56
C ALA A 79 -2.36 -8.56 -16.91
N LYS A 80 -3.31 -9.48 -16.97
CA LYS A 80 -4.09 -9.80 -18.17
C LYS A 80 -4.93 -8.59 -18.62
N ALA A 81 -5.63 -7.94 -17.71
CA ALA A 81 -6.50 -6.82 -18.03
C ALA A 81 -5.71 -5.63 -18.57
N LEU A 82 -4.52 -5.34 -18.02
CA LEU A 82 -3.71 -4.19 -18.41
C LEU A 82 -2.67 -4.50 -19.51
N GLY A 83 -2.35 -5.78 -19.74
CA GLY A 83 -1.31 -6.20 -20.68
C GLY A 83 0.11 -6.19 -20.07
N GLY A 84 0.23 -6.57 -18.80
CA GLY A 84 1.46 -6.60 -18.00
C GLY A 84 1.43 -5.60 -16.86
N LEU A 85 2.48 -5.59 -16.04
CA LEU A 85 2.60 -4.69 -14.89
C LEU A 85 3.94 -3.91 -14.94
N ASP A 86 3.90 -2.66 -14.54
CA ASP A 86 5.09 -1.82 -14.32
C ASP A 86 5.20 -1.43 -12.84
N ILE A 87 4.08 -1.28 -12.14
CA ILE A 87 4.02 -0.80 -10.76
C ILE A 87 3.10 -1.71 -9.96
N VAL A 88 3.57 -2.15 -8.79
CA VAL A 88 2.76 -2.89 -7.82
C VAL A 88 2.82 -2.18 -6.48
N VAL A 89 1.66 -1.85 -5.94
CA VAL A 89 1.53 -1.24 -4.61
C VAL A 89 0.80 -2.21 -3.68
N ASN A 90 1.54 -2.75 -2.71
CA ASN A 90 1.00 -3.55 -1.62
C ASN A 90 0.43 -2.61 -0.55
N ASN A 91 -0.85 -2.24 -0.70
CA ASN A 91 -1.52 -1.33 0.23
C ASN A 91 -2.56 -2.04 1.12
N ALA A 92 -3.15 -3.15 0.70
CA ALA A 92 -4.11 -3.88 1.51
C ALA A 92 -3.55 -4.15 2.92
N GLY A 93 -4.36 -3.88 3.93
CA GLY A 93 -3.95 -4.05 5.33
C GLY A 93 -5.12 -3.88 6.28
N ILE A 94 -5.01 -4.51 7.43
CA ILE A 94 -5.94 -4.38 8.55
C ILE A 94 -5.20 -3.98 9.82
N ALA A 95 -5.92 -3.37 10.75
CA ALA A 95 -5.45 -3.10 12.10
C ALA A 95 -6.33 -3.84 13.12
N ARG A 96 -5.70 -4.37 14.16
CA ARG A 96 -6.34 -4.86 15.37
C ARG A 96 -5.57 -4.30 16.54
N GLN A 97 -6.27 -3.84 17.54
CA GLN A 97 -5.69 -3.30 18.78
C GLN A 97 -6.06 -4.18 19.95
N GLY A 98 -5.14 -4.37 20.86
CA GLY A 98 -5.29 -5.18 22.05
C GLY A 98 -3.95 -5.55 22.66
N LEU A 99 -3.93 -5.86 23.96
CA LEU A 99 -2.75 -6.38 24.61
C LEU A 99 -2.45 -7.79 24.08
N VAL A 100 -1.17 -8.16 24.00
CA VAL A 100 -0.77 -9.50 23.53
C VAL A 100 -1.36 -10.62 24.38
N ALA A 101 -1.53 -10.36 25.70
CA ALA A 101 -2.12 -11.33 26.61
C ALA A 101 -3.58 -11.70 26.28
N ASP A 102 -4.30 -10.78 25.63
CA ASP A 102 -5.73 -10.92 25.33
C ASP A 102 -6.01 -11.18 23.83
N ALA A 103 -4.96 -11.23 23.03
CA ALA A 103 -5.11 -11.38 21.58
C ALA A 103 -5.62 -12.80 21.22
N SER A 104 -6.69 -12.85 20.44
CA SER A 104 -7.20 -14.10 19.90
C SER A 104 -6.28 -14.65 18.81
N LEU A 105 -6.25 -15.97 18.63
CA LEU A 105 -5.54 -16.58 17.50
C LEU A 105 -6.10 -16.12 16.17
N GLU A 106 -7.41 -15.92 16.09
CA GLU A 106 -8.09 -15.40 14.89
C GLU A 106 -7.58 -14.01 14.48
N ASP A 107 -7.42 -13.08 15.43
CA ASP A 107 -6.89 -11.75 15.16
C ASP A 107 -5.41 -11.78 14.78
N ILE A 108 -4.62 -12.66 15.42
CA ILE A 108 -3.22 -12.87 15.08
C ILE A 108 -3.09 -13.39 13.66
N ASP A 109 -3.83 -14.45 13.30
CA ASP A 109 -3.81 -15.05 11.98
C ASP A 109 -4.27 -14.06 10.91
N ALA A 110 -5.37 -13.32 11.15
CA ALA A 110 -5.85 -12.29 10.22
C ALA A 110 -4.79 -11.21 9.96
N LEU A 111 -4.10 -10.73 11.00
CA LEU A 111 -3.03 -9.75 10.86
C LEU A 111 -1.84 -10.30 10.05
N LEU A 112 -1.45 -11.54 10.30
CA LEU A 112 -0.36 -12.20 9.57
C LEU A 112 -0.75 -12.45 8.12
N ASP A 113 -1.96 -12.92 7.87
CA ASP A 113 -2.46 -13.25 6.54
C ASP A 113 -2.50 -12.01 5.64
N VAL A 114 -3.12 -10.95 6.12
CA VAL A 114 -3.35 -9.75 5.32
C VAL A 114 -2.11 -8.85 5.27
N ASN A 115 -1.43 -8.62 6.40
CA ASN A 115 -0.35 -7.63 6.45
C ASN A 115 1.03 -8.20 6.10
N VAL A 116 1.22 -9.52 6.17
CA VAL A 116 2.53 -10.15 5.93
C VAL A 116 2.46 -11.11 4.76
N ARG A 117 1.61 -12.14 4.82
CA ARG A 117 1.53 -13.16 3.78
C ARG A 117 1.05 -12.60 2.44
N ALA A 118 0.01 -11.78 2.43
CA ALA A 118 -0.52 -11.22 1.19
C ALA A 118 0.51 -10.36 0.41
N PRO A 119 1.26 -9.43 1.02
CA PRO A 119 2.32 -8.70 0.32
C PRO A 119 3.41 -9.61 -0.29
N ILE A 120 3.77 -10.69 0.39
CA ILE A 120 4.73 -11.68 -0.13
C ILE A 120 4.14 -12.36 -1.37
N LEU A 121 2.91 -12.85 -1.28
CA LEU A 121 2.25 -13.57 -2.38
C LEU A 121 1.95 -12.65 -3.58
N THR A 122 1.56 -11.39 -3.31
CA THR A 122 1.39 -10.39 -4.37
C THR A 122 2.70 -10.14 -5.10
N ALA A 123 3.80 -9.93 -4.36
CA ALA A 123 5.13 -9.75 -4.97
C ALA A 123 5.55 -10.99 -5.75
N GLN A 124 5.40 -12.19 -5.18
CA GLN A 124 5.73 -13.46 -5.83
C GLN A 124 4.98 -13.63 -7.16
N ALA A 125 3.67 -13.40 -7.18
CA ALA A 125 2.88 -13.50 -8.40
C ALA A 125 3.24 -12.39 -9.40
N ALA A 126 3.47 -11.16 -8.92
CA ALA A 126 3.77 -10.01 -9.78
C ALA A 126 5.12 -10.10 -10.48
N ILE A 127 6.12 -10.76 -9.91
CA ILE A 127 7.48 -10.88 -10.49
C ILE A 127 7.45 -11.45 -11.93
N ALA A 128 6.53 -12.36 -12.23
CA ALA A 128 6.36 -12.94 -13.55
C ALA A 128 5.77 -11.95 -14.57
N HIS A 129 5.03 -10.95 -14.12
CA HIS A 129 4.31 -9.97 -14.94
C HIS A 129 4.97 -8.60 -14.98
N LEU A 130 5.84 -8.29 -13.99
CA LEU A 130 6.56 -7.03 -13.94
C LEU A 130 7.55 -6.91 -15.07
N ARG A 131 7.54 -5.77 -15.74
CA ARG A 131 8.55 -5.41 -16.74
C ARG A 131 9.83 -4.95 -16.04
N ASP A 132 10.96 -5.12 -16.74
CA ASP A 132 12.23 -4.56 -16.26
C ASP A 132 12.13 -3.04 -16.11
N GLY A 133 12.77 -2.51 -15.07
CA GLY A 133 12.61 -1.11 -14.69
C GLY A 133 11.31 -0.84 -13.90
N GLY A 134 10.59 -1.87 -13.47
CA GLY A 134 9.36 -1.78 -12.69
C GLY A 134 9.54 -1.23 -11.27
N ARG A 135 8.44 -1.16 -10.55
CA ARG A 135 8.36 -0.63 -9.18
C ARG A 135 7.52 -1.52 -8.29
N VAL A 136 8.02 -1.85 -7.10
CA VAL A 136 7.23 -2.45 -6.01
C VAL A 136 7.25 -1.46 -4.84
N ILE A 137 6.08 -1.08 -4.35
CA ILE A 137 5.96 -0.15 -3.24
C ILE A 137 5.07 -0.78 -2.18
N ASN A 138 5.62 -1.00 -1.00
CA ASN A 138 4.89 -1.53 0.14
C ASN A 138 4.36 -0.38 0.99
N ILE A 139 3.15 -0.50 1.54
CA ILE A 139 2.58 0.46 2.49
C ILE A 139 2.65 -0.14 3.89
N GLY A 140 3.58 0.41 4.67
CA GLY A 140 3.83 0.03 6.05
C GLY A 140 3.01 0.82 7.06
N SER A 141 3.68 1.23 8.11
CA SER A 141 3.25 2.16 9.14
C SER A 141 4.48 2.62 9.90
N ASN A 142 4.50 3.85 10.38
CA ASN A 142 5.54 4.33 11.30
C ASN A 142 5.59 3.49 12.60
N LEU A 143 4.48 2.86 12.99
CA LEU A 143 4.44 1.88 14.09
C LEU A 143 5.31 0.64 13.83
N GLY A 144 5.69 0.37 12.58
CA GLY A 144 6.65 -0.68 12.25
C GLY A 144 8.08 -0.37 12.68
N ASP A 145 8.43 0.90 12.88
CA ASP A 145 9.71 1.31 13.45
C ASP A 145 9.64 1.45 14.98
N ARG A 146 8.54 1.99 15.49
CA ARG A 146 8.38 2.25 16.91
C ARG A 146 6.92 2.10 17.33
N ALA A 147 6.65 1.18 18.26
CA ALA A 147 5.36 1.10 18.95
C ALA A 147 5.20 2.29 19.89
N LEU A 148 4.33 3.22 19.56
CA LEU A 148 4.16 4.48 20.29
C LEU A 148 3.23 4.38 21.50
N VAL A 149 2.37 3.35 21.49
CA VAL A 149 1.35 3.14 22.54
C VAL A 149 1.19 1.63 22.82
N PRO A 150 0.69 1.24 24.00
CA PRO A 150 0.29 -0.15 24.25
C PRO A 150 -0.84 -0.61 23.29
N GLY A 151 -0.96 -1.91 23.10
CA GLY A 151 -2.04 -2.51 22.31
C GLY A 151 -1.79 -2.56 20.79
N VAL A 152 -0.67 -2.06 20.29
CA VAL A 152 -0.32 -2.10 18.86
C VAL A 152 0.76 -3.13 18.52
N THR A 153 1.20 -3.95 19.49
CA THR A 153 2.40 -4.80 19.35
C THR A 153 2.33 -5.73 18.16
N ILE A 154 1.24 -6.50 17.98
CA ILE A 154 1.12 -7.47 16.90
C ILE A 154 1.01 -6.76 15.55
N TYR A 155 0.21 -5.68 15.48
CA TYR A 155 0.13 -4.86 14.28
C TYR A 155 1.50 -4.28 13.90
N ALA A 156 2.22 -3.66 14.86
CA ALA A 156 3.54 -3.10 14.67
C ALA A 156 4.54 -4.15 14.14
N MET A 157 4.53 -5.35 14.72
CA MET A 157 5.32 -6.49 14.25
C MET A 157 5.04 -6.82 12.79
N THR A 158 3.77 -6.86 12.36
CA THR A 158 3.42 -7.16 10.97
C THR A 158 3.92 -6.06 10.02
N LYS A 159 3.88 -4.80 10.44
CA LYS A 159 4.39 -3.67 9.65
C LYS A 159 5.92 -3.61 9.64
N SER A 160 6.59 -4.02 10.71
CA SER A 160 8.06 -4.21 10.73
C SER A 160 8.51 -5.30 9.76
N ALA A 161 7.75 -6.37 9.58
CA ALA A 161 8.08 -7.45 8.65
C ALA A 161 8.24 -6.94 7.20
N LEU A 162 7.49 -5.89 6.80
CA LEU A 162 7.59 -5.30 5.48
C LEU A 162 8.94 -4.61 5.20
N GLN A 163 9.67 -4.21 6.24
CA GLN A 163 11.02 -3.65 6.07
C GLN A 163 11.99 -4.72 5.57
N GLY A 164 11.95 -5.92 6.19
CA GLY A 164 12.74 -7.07 5.74
C GLY A 164 12.38 -7.49 4.33
N LEU A 165 11.08 -7.62 4.03
CA LEU A 165 10.58 -7.93 2.70
C LEU A 165 11.08 -6.91 1.66
N THR A 166 10.96 -5.63 1.95
CA THR A 166 11.38 -4.54 1.05
C THR A 166 12.86 -4.62 0.72
N ARG A 167 13.72 -4.77 1.74
CA ARG A 167 15.18 -4.84 1.56
C ARG A 167 15.62 -6.12 0.84
N GLY A 168 14.98 -7.26 1.14
CA GLY A 168 15.24 -8.53 0.47
C GLY A 168 14.88 -8.46 -1.01
N LEU A 169 13.65 -8.08 -1.34
CA LEU A 169 13.19 -7.96 -2.72
C LEU A 169 13.99 -6.91 -3.52
N ALA A 170 14.45 -5.81 -2.90
CA ALA A 170 15.31 -4.83 -3.56
C ALA A 170 16.62 -5.45 -4.06
N ARG A 171 17.17 -6.41 -3.31
CA ARG A 171 18.36 -7.17 -3.73
C ARG A 171 18.06 -8.18 -4.83
N GLU A 172 16.97 -8.92 -4.69
CA GLU A 172 16.58 -9.96 -5.65
C GLU A 172 16.19 -9.39 -7.01
N LEU A 173 15.49 -8.24 -7.03
CA LEU A 173 14.93 -7.64 -8.24
C LEU A 173 15.84 -6.56 -8.87
N GLY A 174 16.91 -6.17 -8.18
CA GLY A 174 17.89 -5.19 -8.67
C GLY A 174 18.48 -5.50 -10.04
N PRO A 175 18.86 -6.78 -10.36
CA PRO A 175 19.35 -7.13 -11.71
C PRO A 175 18.36 -6.81 -12.85
N ARG A 176 17.06 -6.78 -12.56
CA ARG A 176 15.99 -6.38 -13.48
C ARG A 176 15.68 -4.88 -13.44
N GLN A 177 16.48 -4.08 -12.75
CA GLN A 177 16.25 -2.64 -12.54
C GLN A 177 14.90 -2.33 -11.88
N ILE A 178 14.29 -3.29 -11.18
CA ILE A 178 13.06 -3.12 -10.43
C ILE A 178 13.41 -2.55 -9.05
N THR A 179 12.86 -1.39 -8.71
CA THR A 179 13.04 -0.82 -7.37
C THR A 179 11.96 -1.31 -6.42
N VAL A 180 12.33 -1.53 -5.16
CA VAL A 180 11.40 -1.95 -4.11
C VAL A 180 11.57 -1.01 -2.92
N ASN A 181 10.51 -0.31 -2.52
CA ASN A 181 10.54 0.66 -1.45
C ASN A 181 9.35 0.50 -0.50
N LEU A 182 9.47 1.03 0.71
CA LEU A 182 8.44 1.04 1.73
C LEU A 182 8.07 2.49 2.05
N VAL A 183 6.78 2.82 1.99
CA VAL A 183 6.24 4.06 2.54
C VAL A 183 5.58 3.73 3.87
N GLN A 184 5.90 4.47 4.91
CA GLN A 184 5.36 4.31 6.26
C GLN A 184 4.51 5.51 6.66
N PRO A 185 3.18 5.42 6.48
CA PRO A 185 2.27 6.44 6.98
C PRO A 185 2.35 6.57 8.50
N GLY A 186 2.21 7.81 8.99
CA GLY A 186 1.81 8.11 10.37
C GLY A 186 0.30 8.12 10.51
N SER A 187 -0.20 8.84 11.53
CA SER A 187 -1.63 9.06 11.70
C SER A 187 -2.19 9.79 10.49
N THR A 188 -2.96 9.07 9.70
CA THR A 188 -3.55 9.55 8.44
C THR A 188 -5.07 9.49 8.55
N ASN A 189 -5.74 10.57 8.16
CA ASN A 189 -7.19 10.69 8.20
C ASN A 189 -7.85 9.78 7.18
N THR A 190 -8.48 8.71 7.64
CA THR A 190 -9.15 7.68 6.84
C THR A 190 -10.29 7.06 7.63
N ASP A 191 -11.15 6.26 6.98
CA ASP A 191 -12.18 5.46 7.68
C ASP A 191 -11.58 4.54 8.77
N MET A 192 -10.31 4.09 8.60
CA MET A 192 -9.64 3.22 9.56
C MET A 192 -9.12 4.00 10.78
N ASN A 193 -8.74 5.27 10.60
CA ASN A 193 -8.20 6.14 11.65
C ASN A 193 -8.70 7.57 11.46
N PRO A 194 -9.96 7.87 11.83
CA PRO A 194 -10.54 9.20 11.65
C PRO A 194 -9.82 10.26 12.52
N ALA A 195 -9.54 11.43 11.94
CA ALA A 195 -8.92 12.55 12.66
C ALA A 195 -9.81 13.19 13.75
N SER A 196 -11.07 12.77 13.84
CA SER A 196 -12.04 13.15 14.88
C SER A 196 -12.42 12.00 15.81
N GLY A 197 -11.71 10.87 15.76
CA GLY A 197 -11.97 9.71 16.61
C GLY A 197 -11.54 9.93 18.07
N GLU A 198 -11.92 9.00 18.96
CA GLU A 198 -11.67 9.05 20.41
C GLU A 198 -10.19 9.30 20.78
N PHE A 199 -9.27 8.73 20.00
CA PHE A 199 -7.82 8.87 20.25
C PHE A 199 -7.14 9.94 19.38
N ALA A 200 -7.91 10.73 18.63
CA ALA A 200 -7.36 11.69 17.66
C ALA A 200 -6.47 12.76 18.31
N ASP A 201 -6.88 13.30 19.47
CA ASP A 201 -6.10 14.34 20.16
C ASP A 201 -4.79 13.78 20.72
N MET A 202 -4.81 12.57 21.26
CA MET A 202 -3.60 11.89 21.73
C MET A 202 -2.65 11.65 20.54
N GLN A 203 -3.14 11.10 19.44
CA GLN A 203 -2.32 10.90 18.25
C GLN A 203 -1.76 12.22 17.70
N ARG A 204 -2.58 13.29 17.65
CA ARG A 204 -2.16 14.62 17.19
C ARG A 204 -1.04 15.18 18.04
N SER A 205 -1.07 14.96 19.35
CA SER A 205 -0.01 15.43 20.26
C SER A 205 1.36 14.75 20.03
N LEU A 206 1.38 13.60 19.37
CA LEU A 206 2.60 12.89 19.00
C LEU A 206 3.20 13.35 17.64
N ILE A 207 2.47 14.17 16.88
CA ILE A 207 2.88 14.61 15.55
C ILE A 207 3.50 16.00 15.63
N PRO A 208 4.79 16.17 15.34
CA PRO A 208 5.44 17.50 15.37
C PRO A 208 4.76 18.56 14.49
N LEU A 209 4.21 18.18 13.33
CA LEU A 209 3.44 19.10 12.48
C LEU A 209 2.05 19.44 13.04
N GLY A 210 1.60 18.79 14.12
CA GLY A 210 0.37 19.13 14.87
C GLY A 210 -0.93 18.71 14.21
N HIS A 211 -0.90 17.98 13.09
CA HIS A 211 -2.10 17.53 12.39
C HIS A 211 -1.92 16.14 11.79
N PHE A 212 -3.04 15.44 11.57
CA PHE A 212 -3.05 14.20 10.79
C PHE A 212 -2.63 14.48 9.36
N GLY A 213 -1.92 13.54 8.74
CA GLY A 213 -1.75 13.51 7.29
C GLY A 213 -3.07 13.16 6.59
N GLU A 214 -3.16 13.51 5.33
CA GLU A 214 -4.26 13.09 4.45
C GLU A 214 -3.81 11.93 3.55
N ALA A 215 -4.75 11.16 3.02
CA ALA A 215 -4.44 10.05 2.12
C ALA A 215 -3.63 10.50 0.89
N GLN A 216 -3.81 11.74 0.46
CA GLN A 216 -3.09 12.38 -0.65
C GLN A 216 -1.60 12.60 -0.36
N ASP A 217 -1.21 12.81 0.91
CA ASP A 217 0.21 12.96 1.28
C ASP A 217 0.96 11.65 1.05
N ILE A 218 0.33 10.54 1.43
CA ILE A 218 0.87 9.21 1.18
C ILE A 218 0.92 8.90 -0.32
N ALA A 219 -0.15 9.24 -1.04
CA ALA A 219 -0.25 9.03 -2.47
C ALA A 219 0.80 9.82 -3.25
N ALA A 220 1.14 11.04 -2.82
CA ALA A 220 2.20 11.85 -3.42
C ALA A 220 3.57 11.18 -3.28
N ALA A 221 3.90 10.64 -2.10
CA ALA A 221 5.13 9.90 -1.88
C ALA A 221 5.22 8.62 -2.74
N VAL A 222 4.12 7.88 -2.85
CA VAL A 222 4.03 6.70 -3.71
C VAL A 222 4.19 7.08 -5.18
N ALA A 223 3.52 8.12 -5.66
CA ALA A 223 3.63 8.59 -7.03
C ALA A 223 5.06 9.05 -7.38
N PHE A 224 5.76 9.70 -6.43
CA PHE A 224 7.18 10.02 -6.57
C PHE A 224 8.04 8.76 -6.71
N LEU A 225 7.89 7.77 -5.81
CA LEU A 225 8.65 6.52 -5.85
C LEU A 225 8.35 5.69 -7.11
N ALA A 226 7.15 5.81 -7.66
CA ALA A 226 6.74 5.17 -8.92
C ALA A 226 7.35 5.87 -10.16
N SER A 227 7.76 7.12 -10.05
CA SER A 227 8.22 7.95 -11.16
C SER A 227 9.65 7.61 -11.62
N PRO A 228 10.06 8.06 -12.82
CA PRO A 228 11.43 7.96 -13.27
C PRO A 228 12.44 8.72 -12.39
N ALA A 229 11.99 9.77 -11.67
CA ALA A 229 12.85 10.55 -10.77
C ALA A 229 13.40 9.71 -9.61
N ALA A 230 12.67 8.66 -9.19
CA ALA A 230 13.08 7.76 -8.10
C ALA A 230 13.84 6.50 -8.57
N LYS A 231 14.31 6.44 -9.81
CA LYS A 231 14.95 5.23 -10.39
C LYS A 231 16.16 4.70 -9.63
N GLN A 232 16.80 5.53 -8.81
CA GLN A 232 17.98 5.16 -8.00
C GLN A 232 17.62 4.91 -6.53
N ILE A 233 16.32 4.97 -6.17
CA ILE A 233 15.85 4.72 -4.81
C ILE A 233 15.31 3.29 -4.75
N THR A 234 16.00 2.41 -4.00
CA THR A 234 15.56 1.02 -3.75
C THR A 234 16.01 0.55 -2.37
N GLY A 235 15.20 -0.27 -1.72
CA GLY A 235 15.42 -0.72 -0.34
C GLY A 235 15.19 0.37 0.71
N ALA A 236 14.66 1.53 0.30
CA ALA A 236 14.41 2.66 1.18
C ALA A 236 13.13 2.47 2.01
N ILE A 237 13.17 3.04 3.21
CA ILE A 237 12.01 3.19 4.11
C ILE A 237 11.76 4.69 4.22
N LEU A 238 10.60 5.13 3.74
CA LEU A 238 10.21 6.53 3.71
C LEU A 238 9.06 6.77 4.69
N ASN A 239 9.32 7.50 5.77
CA ASN A 239 8.29 7.92 6.70
C ASN A 239 7.53 9.13 6.12
N VAL A 240 6.20 9.05 6.15
CA VAL A 240 5.27 10.13 5.81
C VAL A 240 4.33 10.27 6.99
N ASP A 241 4.83 10.84 8.08
CA ASP A 241 4.24 10.75 9.41
C ASP A 241 4.22 12.08 10.18
N GLY A 242 4.47 13.19 9.51
CA GLY A 242 4.50 14.52 10.12
C GLY A 242 5.61 14.70 11.17
N GLY A 243 6.65 13.85 11.14
CA GLY A 243 7.78 13.89 12.07
C GLY A 243 7.58 13.07 13.35
N THR A 244 6.56 12.22 13.41
CA THR A 244 6.25 11.42 14.62
C THR A 244 7.43 10.55 15.10
N LEU A 245 8.30 10.14 14.20
CA LEU A 245 9.49 9.34 14.50
C LEU A 245 10.80 10.14 14.54
N ALA A 246 10.74 11.45 14.41
CA ALA A 246 11.93 12.31 14.47
C ALA A 246 12.57 12.36 15.86
#